data_c7e8113a7228ecf689b473787f9b8d11
#
_entry.id   c7e8113a7228ecf689b473787f9b8d11
#
_cell.length_a   1.000
_cell.length_b   1.000
_cell.length_c   1.000
_cell.angle_alpha   90.00
_cell.angle_beta   90.00
_cell.angle_gamma   90.00
#
_symmetry.space_group_name_H-M   'P 1'
#
loop_
_entity.id
_entity.type
_entity.pdbx_description
1 polymer ?
#
loop_
_entity_poly.entity_id
_entity_poly.type
_entity_poly.pdbx_seq_one_letter_code
_entity_poly.pdbx_strand_id
1 'polypeptide(L)'
;TRILVNTNGIRIAADDALLDLLTEHRERVEVYLQYDGVSAATHRFHRGGDLGRTKSQALQRLSEREIFTTLVMTVALGVNDSEIGQMVRLALDTPYVGGLTIQPQFGSGRSGHIDPVDRLTHTGVLKRLGPQTGGLVTWRDLTALPCSHPHCCSVGYLLQDDGGQWRSLVSLVGADGLK
;
A
#
# COMPACT_ATOMS: atom_id res chain seq x y z
N THR A 1 11.89 -16.29 12.46
CA THR A 1 11.86 -14.80 12.51
C THR A 1 11.65 -14.29 11.10
N ARG A 2 10.67 -13.40 10.89
CA ARG A 2 10.48 -12.65 9.64
C ARG A 2 11.21 -11.32 9.72
N ILE A 3 11.76 -10.88 8.60
CA ILE A 3 12.50 -9.63 8.46
C ILE A 3 11.67 -8.72 7.54
N LEU A 4 11.32 -7.54 8.03
CA LEU A 4 10.67 -6.51 7.25
C LEU A 4 11.71 -5.52 6.73
N VAL A 5 11.80 -5.37 5.41
CA VAL A 5 12.73 -4.46 4.75
C VAL A 5 11.97 -3.25 4.22
N ASN A 6 12.03 -2.14 4.95
CA ASN A 6 11.50 -0.87 4.47
C ASN A 6 12.46 -0.23 3.47
N THR A 7 11.97 0.10 2.28
CA THR A 7 12.80 0.65 1.21
C THR A 7 12.03 1.60 0.30
N ASN A 8 12.75 2.57 -0.26
CA ASN A 8 12.23 3.40 -1.35
C ASN A 8 12.33 2.74 -2.73
N GLY A 9 12.93 1.55 -2.83
CA GLY A 9 13.04 0.76 -4.04
C GLY A 9 14.20 1.13 -4.98
N ILE A 10 14.90 2.24 -4.76
CA ILE A 10 15.94 2.73 -5.68
C ILE A 10 17.07 1.68 -5.83
N ARG A 11 17.55 1.12 -4.74
CA ARG A 11 18.59 0.09 -4.80
C ARG A 11 18.06 -1.22 -5.40
N ILE A 12 16.84 -1.61 -5.08
CA ILE A 12 16.22 -2.83 -5.65
C ILE A 12 16.11 -2.74 -7.17
N ALA A 13 15.82 -1.54 -7.70
CA ALA A 13 15.75 -1.32 -9.14
C ALA A 13 17.10 -1.50 -9.87
N ALA A 14 18.24 -1.30 -9.21
CA ALA A 14 19.54 -1.20 -9.85
C ALA A 14 20.62 -2.17 -9.31
N ASP A 15 20.43 -2.74 -8.12
CA ASP A 15 21.45 -3.51 -7.41
C ASP A 15 21.08 -5.01 -7.42
N ASP A 16 21.75 -5.77 -8.30
CA ASP A 16 21.49 -7.21 -8.42
C ASP A 16 21.93 -7.98 -7.18
N ALA A 17 23.05 -7.60 -6.55
CA ALA A 17 23.54 -8.29 -5.36
C ALA A 17 22.56 -8.17 -4.18
N LEU A 18 21.95 -7.00 -4.00
CA LEU A 18 20.90 -6.83 -3.00
C LEU A 18 19.67 -7.69 -3.33
N LEU A 19 19.25 -7.70 -4.60
CA LEU A 19 18.09 -8.49 -5.01
C LEU A 19 18.34 -9.99 -4.84
N ASP A 20 19.52 -10.48 -5.18
CA ASP A 20 19.89 -11.89 -5.02
C ASP A 20 19.91 -12.29 -3.53
N LEU A 21 20.44 -11.44 -2.64
CA LEU A 21 20.37 -11.64 -1.19
C LEU A 21 18.92 -11.73 -0.68
N LEU A 22 18.05 -10.83 -1.14
CA LEU A 22 16.63 -10.88 -0.77
C LEU A 22 15.95 -12.14 -1.29
N THR A 23 16.31 -12.58 -2.49
CA THR A 23 15.79 -13.80 -3.13
C THR A 23 16.19 -15.06 -2.37
N GLU A 24 17.45 -15.16 -1.95
CA GLU A 24 17.97 -16.27 -1.12
C GLU A 24 17.17 -16.43 0.17
N HIS A 25 16.71 -15.33 0.72
CA HIS A 25 15.99 -15.31 2.00
C HIS A 25 14.48 -15.00 1.86
N ARG A 26 13.89 -15.13 0.65
CA ARG A 26 12.51 -14.68 0.35
C ARG A 26 11.44 -15.28 1.27
N GLU A 27 11.63 -16.48 1.80
CA GLU A 27 10.67 -17.09 2.73
C GLU A 27 10.60 -16.40 4.11
N ARG A 28 11.62 -15.61 4.43
CA ARG A 28 11.75 -14.90 5.72
C ARG A 28 11.72 -13.40 5.56
N VAL A 29 11.81 -12.90 4.33
CA VAL A 29 11.84 -11.46 4.03
C VAL A 29 10.49 -11.03 3.48
N GLU A 30 10.04 -9.90 3.96
CA GLU A 30 8.94 -9.12 3.38
C GLU A 30 9.44 -7.72 3.06
N VAL A 31 9.20 -7.25 1.86
CA VAL A 31 9.61 -5.92 1.43
C VAL A 31 8.45 -4.94 1.57
N TYR A 32 8.62 -3.91 2.38
CA TYR A 32 7.74 -2.75 2.43
C TYR A 32 8.26 -1.70 1.44
N LEU A 33 7.69 -1.73 0.23
CA LEU A 33 8.09 -0.85 -0.86
C LEU A 33 7.30 0.46 -0.80
N GLN A 34 8.00 1.54 -0.46
CA GLN A 34 7.43 2.88 -0.47
C GLN A 34 7.12 3.30 -1.92
N TYR A 35 5.83 3.26 -2.30
CA TYR A 35 5.39 3.50 -3.69
C TYR A 35 4.74 4.87 -3.89
N ASP A 36 3.91 5.31 -2.94
CA ASP A 36 3.23 6.60 -2.80
C ASP A 36 2.14 6.91 -3.83
N GLY A 37 2.22 6.42 -5.06
CA GLY A 37 1.24 6.65 -6.11
C GLY A 37 1.78 6.33 -7.49
N VAL A 38 1.00 6.61 -8.52
CA VAL A 38 1.32 6.24 -9.91
C VAL A 38 1.74 7.43 -10.78
N SER A 39 1.42 8.67 -10.38
CA SER A 39 1.73 9.86 -11.17
C SER A 39 3.10 10.43 -10.88
N ALA A 40 3.72 11.01 -11.90
CA ALA A 40 4.98 11.73 -11.75
C ALA A 40 4.87 12.94 -10.79
N ALA A 41 3.68 13.55 -10.69
CA ALA A 41 3.41 14.65 -9.77
C ALA A 41 3.50 14.18 -8.31
N THR A 42 2.89 13.03 -8.00
CA THR A 42 2.97 12.40 -6.68
C THR A 42 4.42 12.09 -6.28
N HIS A 43 5.20 11.51 -7.20
CA HIS A 43 6.60 11.22 -6.91
C HIS A 43 7.42 12.48 -6.68
N ARG A 44 7.23 13.52 -7.48
CA ARG A 44 7.91 14.80 -7.26
C ARG A 44 7.55 15.44 -5.91
N PHE A 45 6.29 15.39 -5.53
CA PHE A 45 5.84 15.91 -4.24
C PHE A 45 6.47 15.18 -3.05
N HIS A 46 6.38 13.84 -3.03
CA HIS A 46 6.84 13.05 -1.88
C HIS A 46 8.35 12.79 -1.88
N ARG A 47 9.01 12.80 -3.05
CA ARG A 47 10.40 12.32 -3.21
C ARG A 47 11.33 13.32 -3.89
N GLY A 48 10.83 14.46 -4.31
CA GLY A 48 11.64 15.51 -4.96
C GLY A 48 11.99 15.23 -6.43
N GLY A 49 11.55 14.10 -7.00
CA GLY A 49 11.84 13.71 -8.38
C GLY A 49 10.84 12.70 -8.92
N ASP A 50 10.81 12.55 -10.25
CA ASP A 50 9.99 11.52 -10.88
C ASP A 50 10.66 10.15 -10.75
N LEU A 51 10.13 9.33 -9.85
CA LEU A 51 10.61 7.98 -9.58
C LEU A 51 9.70 6.88 -10.16
N GLY A 52 8.72 7.23 -10.99
CA GLY A 52 7.73 6.28 -11.51
C GLY A 52 8.38 5.06 -12.16
N ARG A 53 9.32 5.29 -13.09
CA ARG A 53 10.05 4.20 -13.75
C ARG A 53 10.86 3.34 -12.77
N THR A 54 11.56 3.96 -11.84
CA THR A 54 12.36 3.26 -10.81
C THR A 54 11.49 2.42 -9.90
N LYS A 55 10.33 2.95 -9.48
CA LYS A 55 9.36 2.23 -8.64
C LYS A 55 8.77 1.03 -9.36
N SER A 56 8.33 1.20 -10.60
CA SER A 56 7.80 0.11 -11.42
C SER A 56 8.85 -0.97 -11.66
N GLN A 57 10.09 -0.60 -11.94
CA GLN A 57 11.18 -1.55 -12.12
C GLN A 57 11.49 -2.31 -10.83
N ALA A 58 11.53 -1.64 -9.68
CA ALA A 58 11.74 -2.30 -8.39
C ALA A 58 10.62 -3.31 -8.09
N LEU A 59 9.36 -2.90 -8.30
CA LEU A 59 8.19 -3.76 -8.08
C LEU A 59 8.21 -4.98 -9.02
N GLN A 60 8.49 -4.77 -10.30
CA GLN A 60 8.61 -5.86 -11.28
C GLN A 60 9.68 -6.87 -10.86
N ARG A 61 10.88 -6.40 -10.48
CA ARG A 61 11.99 -7.26 -10.07
C ARG A 61 11.66 -8.06 -8.80
N LEU A 62 10.97 -7.46 -7.82
CA LEU A 62 10.50 -8.16 -6.63
C LEU A 62 9.48 -9.26 -6.98
N SER A 63 8.53 -8.94 -7.84
CA SER A 63 7.51 -9.89 -8.31
C SER A 63 8.12 -11.05 -9.09
N GLU A 64 9.06 -10.80 -10.02
CA GLU A 64 9.77 -11.82 -10.79
C GLU A 64 10.61 -12.76 -9.92
N ARG A 65 11.08 -12.29 -8.76
CA ARG A 65 11.85 -13.07 -7.78
C ARG A 65 10.98 -13.68 -6.68
N GLU A 66 9.66 -13.59 -6.81
CA GLU A 66 8.69 -14.15 -5.86
C GLU A 66 8.88 -13.63 -4.43
N ILE A 67 9.32 -12.39 -4.30
CA ILE A 67 9.54 -11.76 -2.99
C ILE A 67 8.24 -11.10 -2.52
N PHE A 68 7.73 -11.57 -1.37
CA PHE A 68 6.51 -11.02 -0.79
C PHE A 68 6.67 -9.52 -0.50
N THR A 69 5.78 -8.73 -1.07
CA THR A 69 5.87 -7.27 -1.05
C THR A 69 4.58 -6.65 -0.53
N THR A 70 4.72 -5.68 0.36
CA THR A 70 3.65 -4.76 0.74
C THR A 70 3.96 -3.39 0.16
N LEU A 71 3.02 -2.85 -0.63
CA LEU A 71 3.12 -1.47 -1.11
C LEU A 71 2.76 -0.50 0.01
N VAL A 72 3.51 0.58 0.12
CA VAL A 72 3.25 1.64 1.11
C VAL A 72 2.97 2.94 0.38
N MET A 73 1.80 3.51 0.63
CA MET A 73 1.34 4.77 0.06
C MET A 73 1.18 5.82 1.15
N THR A 74 1.98 6.87 1.10
CA THR A 74 1.72 8.09 1.89
C THR A 74 0.74 8.97 1.12
N VAL A 75 -0.41 9.26 1.71
CA VAL A 75 -1.48 10.02 1.05
C VAL A 75 -1.55 11.44 1.58
N ALA A 76 -1.44 12.41 0.67
CA ALA A 76 -1.61 13.83 0.93
C ALA A 76 -2.88 14.36 0.24
N LEU A 77 -3.67 15.16 0.97
CA LEU A 77 -4.88 15.77 0.44
C LEU A 77 -4.57 16.67 -0.77
N GLY A 78 -5.31 16.52 -1.85
CA GLY A 78 -5.15 17.29 -3.08
C GLY A 78 -3.90 16.95 -3.91
N VAL A 79 -3.11 15.95 -3.49
CA VAL A 79 -1.90 15.49 -4.21
C VAL A 79 -2.14 14.13 -4.86
N ASN A 80 -2.33 13.11 -4.06
CA ASN A 80 -2.48 11.73 -4.53
C ASN A 80 -3.67 10.99 -3.89
N ASP A 81 -4.53 11.71 -3.20
CA ASP A 81 -5.73 11.15 -2.59
C ASP A 81 -6.78 10.66 -3.63
N SER A 82 -6.61 11.04 -4.88
CA SER A 82 -7.36 10.49 -6.03
C SER A 82 -6.73 9.22 -6.63
N GLU A 83 -5.52 8.83 -6.22
CA GLU A 83 -4.80 7.67 -6.74
C GLU A 83 -4.99 6.39 -5.90
N ILE A 84 -5.75 6.45 -4.79
CA ILE A 84 -5.96 5.32 -3.87
C ILE A 84 -6.49 4.08 -4.61
N GLY A 85 -7.50 4.26 -5.46
CA GLY A 85 -8.08 3.15 -6.22
C GLY A 85 -7.12 2.55 -7.25
N GLN A 86 -6.23 3.35 -7.82
CA GLN A 86 -5.19 2.88 -8.74
C GLN A 86 -4.14 2.07 -7.98
N MET A 87 -3.77 2.49 -6.78
CA MET A 87 -2.86 1.74 -5.92
C MET A 87 -3.46 0.41 -5.45
N VAL A 88 -4.76 0.37 -5.15
CA VAL A 88 -5.46 -0.89 -4.84
C VAL A 88 -5.38 -1.84 -6.05
N ARG A 89 -5.73 -1.38 -7.24
CA ARG A 89 -5.62 -2.20 -8.47
C ARG A 89 -4.20 -2.67 -8.72
N LEU A 90 -3.21 -1.79 -8.62
CA LEU A 90 -1.81 -2.16 -8.78
C LEU A 90 -1.39 -3.28 -7.81
N ALA A 91 -1.81 -3.20 -6.55
CA ALA A 91 -1.52 -4.23 -5.57
C ALA A 91 -2.19 -5.57 -5.89
N LEU A 92 -3.45 -5.55 -6.35
CA LEU A 92 -4.20 -6.77 -6.69
C LEU A 92 -3.70 -7.42 -7.98
N ASP A 93 -3.25 -6.62 -8.95
CA ASP A 93 -2.81 -7.10 -10.27
C ASP A 93 -1.34 -7.55 -10.30
N THR A 94 -0.57 -7.24 -9.25
CA THR A 94 0.86 -7.58 -9.22
C THR A 94 1.09 -8.86 -8.41
N PRO A 95 1.65 -9.91 -9.01
CA PRO A 95 1.99 -11.15 -8.29
C PRO A 95 2.96 -10.89 -7.12
N TYR A 96 2.79 -11.66 -6.05
CA TYR A 96 3.59 -11.54 -4.81
C TYR A 96 3.45 -10.21 -4.06
N VAL A 97 2.52 -9.33 -4.48
CA VAL A 97 2.07 -8.22 -3.65
C VAL A 97 0.93 -8.72 -2.76
N GLY A 98 1.22 -8.87 -1.47
CA GLY A 98 0.26 -9.37 -0.49
C GLY A 98 -0.38 -8.29 0.37
N GLY A 99 0.00 -7.02 0.18
CA GLY A 99 -0.57 -5.94 0.97
C GLY A 99 -0.41 -4.55 0.37
N LEU A 100 -1.32 -3.66 0.77
CA LEU A 100 -1.23 -2.23 0.53
C LEU A 100 -1.49 -1.50 1.85
N THR A 101 -0.52 -0.74 2.31
CA THR A 101 -0.66 0.14 3.46
C THR A 101 -0.87 1.58 2.99
N ILE A 102 -1.98 2.19 3.39
CA ILE A 102 -2.32 3.57 3.05
C ILE A 102 -2.20 4.42 4.30
N GLN A 103 -1.25 5.35 4.31
CA GLN A 103 -0.91 6.18 5.45
C GLN A 103 -1.22 7.64 5.14
N PRO A 104 -2.20 8.27 5.81
CA PRO A 104 -2.38 9.72 5.70
C PRO A 104 -1.09 10.44 6.09
N GLN A 105 -0.69 11.43 5.30
CA GLN A 105 0.49 12.25 5.61
C GLN A 105 0.29 12.95 6.95
N PHE A 106 1.29 12.86 7.81
CA PHE A 106 1.30 13.48 9.12
C PHE A 106 2.43 14.52 9.24
N GLY A 107 2.13 15.66 9.86
CA GLY A 107 3.07 16.76 10.02
C GLY A 107 4.13 16.50 11.09
N SER A 108 5.02 15.53 10.87
CA SER A 108 6.13 15.21 11.75
C SER A 108 7.44 15.05 10.99
N GLY A 109 8.56 15.23 11.67
CA GLY A 109 9.89 15.08 11.09
C GLY A 109 10.22 16.19 10.09
N ARG A 110 10.67 15.80 8.90
CA ARG A 110 11.05 16.72 7.81
C ARG A 110 9.89 17.08 6.87
N SER A 111 8.67 16.76 7.24
CA SER A 111 7.51 17.18 6.45
C SER A 111 7.43 18.70 6.44
N GLY A 112 7.24 19.29 5.25
CA GLY A 112 6.95 20.72 5.13
C GLY A 112 5.69 21.12 5.90
N HIS A 113 5.30 22.35 5.82
CA HIS A 113 4.12 22.86 6.53
C HIS A 113 2.86 22.12 6.06
N ILE A 114 2.37 21.21 6.91
CA ILE A 114 1.07 20.59 6.76
C ILE A 114 0.16 21.29 7.74
N ASP A 115 -0.91 21.89 7.21
CA ASP A 115 -1.95 22.44 8.07
C ASP A 115 -2.64 21.27 8.82
N PRO A 116 -2.60 21.23 10.15
CA PRO A 116 -3.26 20.18 10.92
C PRO A 116 -4.77 20.10 10.70
N VAL A 117 -5.38 21.21 10.27
CA VAL A 117 -6.83 21.31 10.02
C VAL A 117 -7.17 20.89 8.60
N ASP A 118 -6.31 21.20 7.61
CA ASP A 118 -6.49 20.87 6.21
C ASP A 118 -5.61 19.68 5.78
N ARG A 119 -5.90 18.51 6.35
CA ARG A 119 -5.18 17.25 6.03
C ARG A 119 -6.14 16.10 5.80
N LEU A 120 -5.68 15.13 5.05
CA LEU A 120 -6.40 13.86 4.92
C LEU A 120 -6.29 13.08 6.24
N THR A 121 -7.42 12.66 6.77
CA THR A 121 -7.50 11.79 7.95
C THR A 121 -7.72 10.34 7.56
N HIS A 122 -7.59 9.42 8.52
CA HIS A 122 -7.97 8.01 8.34
C HIS A 122 -9.39 7.88 7.78
N THR A 123 -10.38 8.56 8.36
CA THR A 123 -11.76 8.57 7.85
C THR A 123 -11.84 9.11 6.41
N GLY A 124 -11.02 10.10 6.08
CA GLY A 124 -10.93 10.64 4.72
C GLY A 124 -10.45 9.61 3.70
N VAL A 125 -9.51 8.74 4.07
CA VAL A 125 -9.07 7.60 3.24
C VAL A 125 -10.21 6.60 3.08
N LEU A 126 -10.84 6.19 4.18
CA LEU A 126 -11.95 5.22 4.17
C LEU A 126 -13.11 5.64 3.24
N LYS A 127 -13.45 6.93 3.26
CA LYS A 127 -14.51 7.48 2.39
C LYS A 127 -14.15 7.44 0.90
N ARG A 128 -12.88 7.40 0.54
CA ARG A 128 -12.40 7.39 -0.86
C ARG A 128 -12.28 5.98 -1.44
N LEU A 129 -12.15 4.97 -0.60
CA LEU A 129 -11.98 3.59 -1.06
C LEU A 129 -13.13 3.13 -1.96
N GLY A 130 -14.37 3.17 -1.46
CA GLY A 130 -15.53 2.71 -2.21
C GLY A 130 -15.67 3.35 -3.60
N PRO A 131 -15.74 4.68 -3.71
CA PRO A 131 -15.85 5.36 -5.01
C PRO A 131 -14.68 5.06 -5.95
N GLN A 132 -13.46 4.96 -5.44
CA GLN A 132 -12.27 4.78 -6.29
C GLN A 132 -11.99 3.33 -6.69
N THR A 133 -12.55 2.36 -5.95
CA THR A 133 -12.40 0.93 -6.25
C THR A 133 -13.63 0.34 -6.96
N GLY A 134 -14.61 1.17 -7.29
CA GLY A 134 -15.88 0.69 -7.86
C GLY A 134 -16.68 -0.18 -6.88
N GLY A 135 -16.52 0.05 -5.59
CA GLY A 135 -17.21 -0.70 -4.53
C GLY A 135 -16.51 -2.00 -4.12
N LEU A 136 -15.38 -2.36 -4.73
CA LEU A 136 -14.62 -3.57 -4.38
C LEU A 136 -14.17 -3.56 -2.91
N VAL A 137 -13.71 -2.40 -2.43
CA VAL A 137 -13.33 -2.18 -1.03
C VAL A 137 -14.05 -0.94 -0.53
N THR A 138 -14.81 -1.09 0.54
CA THR A 138 -15.50 0.00 1.21
C THR A 138 -15.04 0.10 2.66
N TRP A 139 -15.43 1.15 3.37
CA TRP A 139 -15.15 1.25 4.81
C TRP A 139 -15.77 0.11 5.64
N ARG A 140 -16.81 -0.56 5.13
CA ARG A 140 -17.46 -1.70 5.79
C ARG A 140 -16.65 -2.99 5.71
N ASP A 141 -15.69 -3.05 4.80
CA ASP A 141 -14.82 -4.21 4.61
C ASP A 141 -13.58 -4.15 5.51
N LEU A 142 -13.48 -3.10 6.33
CA LEU A 142 -12.34 -2.82 7.18
C LEU A 142 -12.75 -2.88 8.65
N THR A 143 -11.94 -3.57 9.45
CA THR A 143 -12.10 -3.66 10.90
C THR A 143 -10.97 -2.95 11.62
N ALA A 144 -11.24 -2.41 12.81
CA ALA A 144 -10.18 -1.83 13.64
C ALA A 144 -9.23 -2.92 14.12
N LEU A 145 -7.93 -2.65 14.15
CA LEU A 145 -6.96 -3.55 14.77
C LEU A 145 -7.13 -3.56 16.29
N PRO A 146 -7.22 -4.75 16.92
CA PRO A 146 -7.46 -4.86 18.39
C PRO A 146 -6.35 -4.21 19.24
N CYS A 147 -5.11 -4.15 18.71
CA CYS A 147 -3.94 -3.66 19.43
C CYS A 147 -3.67 -2.16 19.22
N SER A 148 -4.48 -1.47 18.43
CA SER A 148 -4.31 -0.05 18.15
C SER A 148 -5.59 0.74 18.48
N HIS A 149 -5.45 2.06 18.56
CA HIS A 149 -6.64 2.90 18.74
C HIS A 149 -7.59 2.75 17.54
N PRO A 150 -8.92 2.52 17.75
CA PRO A 150 -9.86 2.21 16.66
C PRO A 150 -9.93 3.28 15.55
N HIS A 151 -9.58 4.52 15.87
CA HIS A 151 -9.56 5.63 14.91
C HIS A 151 -8.23 5.78 14.17
N CYS A 152 -7.22 4.97 14.49
CA CYS A 152 -5.87 5.12 13.93
C CYS A 152 -5.53 4.06 12.89
N CYS A 153 -6.10 2.86 12.98
CA CYS A 153 -5.73 1.77 12.10
C CYS A 153 -6.94 0.87 11.81
N SER A 154 -7.10 0.53 10.55
CA SER A 154 -8.08 -0.45 10.08
C SER A 154 -7.42 -1.43 9.12
N VAL A 155 -7.84 -2.68 9.15
CA VAL A 155 -7.37 -3.74 8.27
C VAL A 155 -8.55 -4.38 7.55
N GLY A 156 -8.35 -4.73 6.28
CA GLY A 156 -9.28 -5.52 5.48
C GLY A 156 -8.53 -6.58 4.71
N TYR A 157 -9.20 -7.66 4.39
CA TYR A 157 -8.65 -8.77 3.62
C TYR A 157 -9.47 -8.96 2.35
N LEU A 158 -8.78 -9.13 1.24
CA LEU A 158 -9.36 -9.50 -0.04
C LEU A 158 -8.89 -10.90 -0.40
N LEU A 159 -9.80 -11.71 -0.89
CA LEU A 159 -9.53 -13.06 -1.38
C LEU A 159 -9.96 -13.13 -2.84
N GLN A 160 -9.21 -13.86 -3.63
CA GLN A 160 -9.58 -14.18 -4.99
C GLN A 160 -10.43 -15.46 -4.98
N ASP A 161 -11.61 -15.41 -5.57
CA ASP A 161 -12.49 -16.59 -5.70
C ASP A 161 -12.00 -17.49 -6.87
N ASP A 162 -12.60 -18.69 -6.99
CA ASP A 162 -12.26 -19.66 -8.03
C ASP A 162 -12.45 -19.12 -9.46
N GLY A 163 -13.26 -18.09 -9.62
CA GLY A 163 -13.45 -17.37 -10.87
C GLY A 163 -12.43 -16.25 -11.12
N GLY A 164 -11.46 -16.07 -10.22
CA GLY A 164 -10.44 -15.04 -10.30
C GLY A 164 -10.94 -13.65 -9.89
N GLN A 165 -12.12 -13.53 -9.27
CA GLN A 165 -12.66 -12.26 -8.81
C GLN A 165 -12.26 -11.97 -7.37
N TRP A 166 -11.83 -10.75 -7.12
CA TRP A 166 -11.51 -10.29 -5.77
C TRP A 166 -12.76 -10.00 -4.95
N ARG A 167 -12.81 -10.51 -3.74
CA ARG A 167 -13.91 -10.29 -2.78
C ARG A 167 -13.37 -9.94 -1.41
N SER A 168 -14.09 -9.08 -0.71
CA SER A 168 -13.80 -8.80 0.69
C SER A 168 -14.12 -10.02 1.56
N LEU A 169 -13.22 -10.36 2.48
CA LEU A 169 -13.45 -11.42 3.46
C LEU A 169 -14.69 -11.14 4.30
N VAL A 170 -14.95 -9.88 4.66
CA VAL A 170 -16.16 -9.46 5.40
C VAL A 170 -17.41 -9.78 4.60
N SER A 171 -17.39 -9.59 3.28
CA SER A 171 -18.53 -9.90 2.42
C SER A 171 -18.81 -11.40 2.31
N LEU A 172 -17.79 -12.25 2.53
CA LEU A 172 -17.91 -13.70 2.45
C LEU A 172 -18.39 -14.33 3.76
N VAL A 173 -17.90 -13.85 4.90
CA VAL A 173 -18.19 -14.47 6.22
C VAL A 173 -19.16 -13.66 7.08
N GLY A 174 -19.50 -12.44 6.66
CA GLY A 174 -20.26 -11.49 7.46
C GLY A 174 -19.41 -10.82 8.55
N ALA A 175 -19.85 -9.66 9.02
CA ALA A 175 -19.12 -8.89 10.02
C ALA A 175 -18.98 -9.62 11.39
N ASP A 176 -19.88 -10.52 11.70
CA ASP A 176 -19.86 -11.31 12.94
C ASP A 176 -18.94 -12.54 12.87
N GLY A 177 -18.60 -13.00 11.67
CA GLY A 177 -17.66 -14.11 11.48
C GLY A 177 -16.19 -13.74 11.68
N LEU A 178 -15.88 -12.44 11.86
CA LEU A 178 -14.52 -11.92 12.09
C LEU A 178 -14.25 -11.55 13.56
N LYS A 179 -15.19 -11.80 14.45
CA LYS A 179 -15.02 -11.66 15.90
C LYS A 179 -14.61 -12.99 16.50
#